data_2838e43d9b9838092d2ff3ef2d53f2de
#
_entry.id   2838e43d9b9838092d2ff3ef2d53f2de
#
_cell.length_a   1.000
_cell.length_b   1.000
_cell.length_c   1.000
_cell.angle_alpha   90.00
_cell.angle_beta   90.00
_cell.angle_gamma   90.00
#
_symmetry.space_group_name_H-M   'P 1'
#
loop_
_entity.id
_entity.type
_entity.pdbx_description
1 polymer ?
#
loop_
_entity_poly.entity_id
_entity_poly.type
_entity_poly.pdbx_seq_one_letter_code
_entity_poly.pdbx_strand_id
1 'polypeptide(L)'
;FVNEECKDLYSQNQGRPVIYLPEIMFRSAIVQYLNDYSDRDMEEAARYNIIIKWFIGIPIEDHSYDHSALGDFRDRLGENRWKKLFFIILKQIEDAGFAKKNQSVDATHVIANIAIPGTIGLIRQGIKAIMEEIETVNPKLFEELGGKKTADKKEKIHTLKLEEKKKKLVEVVEEARTI
;
A
#
# COMPACT_ATOMS: atom_id res chain seq x y z
N PHE A 1 8.54 7.86 -24.88
CA PHE A 1 9.39 8.05 -23.70
C PHE A 1 9.53 6.76 -22.88
N VAL A 2 8.47 5.95 -22.66
CA VAL A 2 8.54 4.70 -21.87
C VAL A 2 9.59 3.73 -22.45
N ASN A 3 9.53 3.49 -23.76
CA ASN A 3 10.45 2.58 -24.43
C ASN A 3 11.92 3.04 -24.32
N GLU A 4 12.20 4.33 -24.35
CA GLU A 4 13.53 4.87 -24.15
C GLU A 4 14.04 4.69 -22.71
N GLU A 5 13.18 4.98 -21.72
CA GLU A 5 13.52 4.79 -20.29
C GLU A 5 13.73 3.32 -19.91
N CYS A 6 13.18 2.40 -20.68
CA CYS A 6 13.27 0.96 -20.43
C CYS A 6 14.27 0.23 -21.34
N LYS A 7 14.97 0.95 -22.22
CA LYS A 7 15.83 0.35 -23.26
C LYS A 7 16.93 -0.57 -22.72
N ASP A 8 17.51 -0.21 -21.59
CA ASP A 8 18.56 -0.99 -20.91
C ASP A 8 18.03 -2.19 -20.10
N LEU A 9 16.70 -2.26 -19.88
CA LEU A 9 16.08 -3.39 -19.18
C LEU A 9 15.92 -4.64 -20.05
N TYR A 10 16.10 -4.50 -21.35
CA TYR A 10 15.93 -5.57 -22.32
C TYR A 10 17.19 -5.77 -23.16
N SER A 11 17.68 -7.00 -23.19
CA SER A 11 18.83 -7.35 -24.04
C SER A 11 18.43 -7.25 -25.52
N GLN A 12 19.21 -6.52 -26.30
CA GLN A 12 18.93 -6.36 -27.75
C GLN A 12 19.45 -7.55 -28.59
N ASN A 13 20.40 -8.31 -28.05
CA ASN A 13 21.14 -9.33 -28.83
C ASN A 13 21.10 -10.73 -28.23
N GLN A 14 20.49 -10.94 -27.09
CA GLN A 14 20.44 -12.25 -26.43
C GLN A 14 19.06 -12.51 -25.81
N GLY A 15 18.57 -13.74 -25.97
CA GLY A 15 17.32 -14.19 -25.41
C GLY A 15 16.12 -14.11 -26.37
N ARG A 16 14.93 -14.36 -25.82
CA ARG A 16 13.68 -14.29 -26.58
C ARG A 16 13.35 -12.84 -26.94
N PRO A 17 12.96 -12.54 -28.17
CA PRO A 17 12.51 -11.20 -28.55
C PRO A 17 11.39 -10.69 -27.64
N VAL A 18 11.44 -9.39 -27.35
CA VAL A 18 10.38 -8.71 -26.59
C VAL A 18 9.11 -8.69 -27.44
N ILE A 19 8.10 -9.46 -27.07
CA ILE A 19 6.83 -9.54 -27.80
C ILE A 19 5.98 -8.29 -27.49
N TYR A 20 5.94 -7.91 -26.22
CA TYR A 20 5.18 -6.74 -25.77
C TYR A 20 6.14 -5.64 -25.33
N LEU A 21 6.10 -4.50 -25.99
CA LEU A 21 6.95 -3.35 -25.69
C LEU A 21 6.68 -2.83 -24.27
N PRO A 22 7.70 -2.23 -23.60
CA PRO A 22 7.53 -1.62 -22.28
C PRO A 22 6.37 -0.64 -22.19
N GLU A 23 6.09 0.08 -23.26
CA GLU A 23 4.96 1.01 -23.34
C GLU A 23 3.61 0.30 -23.20
N ILE A 24 3.43 -0.85 -23.83
CA ILE A 24 2.20 -1.67 -23.73
C ILE A 24 2.02 -2.11 -22.28
N MET A 25 3.07 -2.65 -21.66
CA MET A 25 3.04 -3.11 -20.28
C MET A 25 2.78 -1.97 -19.29
N PHE A 26 3.36 -0.80 -19.53
CA PHE A 26 3.15 0.38 -18.69
C PHE A 26 1.72 0.94 -18.81
N ARG A 27 1.16 1.02 -20.02
CA ARG A 27 -0.25 1.38 -20.23
C ARG A 27 -1.19 0.38 -19.58
N SER A 28 -0.87 -0.92 -19.65
CA SER A 28 -1.64 -1.97 -18.98
C SER A 28 -1.63 -1.80 -17.46
N ALA A 29 -0.48 -1.50 -16.87
CA ALA A 29 -0.40 -1.25 -15.44
C ALA A 29 -1.18 0.00 -14.99
N ILE A 30 -1.27 1.04 -15.83
CA ILE A 30 -2.13 2.20 -15.56
C ILE A 30 -3.61 1.80 -15.56
N VAL A 31 -4.05 1.04 -16.57
CA VAL A 31 -5.43 0.55 -16.65
C VAL A 31 -5.77 -0.33 -15.47
N GLN A 32 -4.84 -1.23 -15.11
CA GLN A 32 -4.97 -2.12 -13.95
C GLN A 32 -5.21 -1.32 -12.66
N TYR A 33 -4.37 -0.31 -12.42
CA TYR A 33 -4.48 0.55 -11.25
C TYR A 33 -5.79 1.34 -11.20
N LEU A 34 -6.21 1.92 -12.34
CA LEU A 34 -7.43 2.72 -12.42
C LEU A 34 -8.71 1.91 -12.20
N ASN A 35 -8.70 0.62 -12.52
CA ASN A 35 -9.86 -0.27 -12.41
C ASN A 35 -9.77 -1.25 -11.25
N ASP A 36 -8.71 -1.20 -10.44
CA ASP A 36 -8.45 -2.13 -9.33
C ASP A 36 -8.45 -3.60 -9.76
N TYR A 37 -7.88 -3.86 -10.95
CA TYR A 37 -7.79 -5.22 -11.50
C TYR A 37 -6.63 -6.00 -10.89
N SER A 38 -6.85 -7.29 -10.61
CA SER A 38 -5.75 -8.23 -10.39
C SER A 38 -4.96 -8.45 -11.69
N ASP A 39 -3.78 -9.09 -11.62
CA ASP A 39 -3.00 -9.43 -12.82
C ASP A 39 -3.79 -10.33 -13.79
N ARG A 40 -4.62 -11.24 -13.26
CA ARG A 40 -5.49 -12.12 -14.05
C ARG A 40 -6.65 -11.36 -14.68
N ASP A 41 -7.30 -10.47 -13.94
CA ASP A 41 -8.38 -9.64 -14.48
C ASP A 41 -7.85 -8.73 -15.59
N MET A 42 -6.63 -8.21 -15.44
CA MET A 42 -6.00 -7.38 -16.47
C MET A 42 -5.63 -8.20 -17.73
N GLU A 43 -5.14 -9.43 -17.58
CA GLU A 43 -4.94 -10.35 -18.71
C GLU A 43 -6.27 -10.59 -19.45
N GLU A 44 -7.34 -10.90 -18.72
CA GLU A 44 -8.67 -11.13 -19.29
C GLU A 44 -9.22 -9.89 -19.98
N ALA A 45 -9.10 -8.72 -19.33
CA ALA A 45 -9.51 -7.44 -19.91
C ALA A 45 -8.72 -7.11 -21.18
N ALA A 46 -7.40 -7.31 -21.19
CA ALA A 46 -6.55 -7.13 -22.37
C ALA A 46 -6.84 -8.14 -23.49
N ARG A 47 -7.42 -9.29 -23.17
CA ARG A 47 -7.81 -10.32 -24.14
C ARG A 47 -9.15 -10.04 -24.80
N TYR A 48 -10.16 -9.60 -24.04
CA TYR A 48 -11.54 -9.56 -24.49
C TYR A 48 -12.13 -8.16 -24.62
N ASN A 49 -11.53 -7.14 -24.00
CA ASN A 49 -12.03 -5.77 -24.07
C ASN A 49 -11.33 -4.98 -25.17
N ILE A 50 -12.07 -4.72 -26.26
CA ILE A 50 -11.56 -3.99 -27.43
C ILE A 50 -11.07 -2.58 -27.08
N ILE A 51 -11.74 -1.89 -26.16
CA ILE A 51 -11.34 -0.53 -25.74
C ILE A 51 -10.01 -0.57 -25.01
N ILE A 52 -9.83 -1.54 -24.11
CA ILE A 52 -8.59 -1.73 -23.39
C ILE A 52 -7.47 -2.13 -24.36
N LYS A 53 -7.70 -3.09 -25.25
CA LYS A 53 -6.75 -3.48 -26.30
C LYS A 53 -6.27 -2.26 -27.11
N TRP A 54 -7.20 -1.45 -27.56
CA TRP A 54 -6.89 -0.22 -28.31
C TRP A 54 -6.05 0.74 -27.49
N PHE A 55 -6.43 0.99 -26.24
CA PHE A 55 -5.71 1.92 -25.35
C PHE A 55 -4.28 1.45 -25.05
N ILE A 56 -4.09 0.17 -24.75
CA ILE A 56 -2.77 -0.38 -24.43
C ILE A 56 -1.89 -0.60 -25.67
N GLY A 57 -2.49 -0.59 -26.87
CA GLY A 57 -1.78 -0.71 -28.16
C GLY A 57 -1.56 -2.15 -28.60
N ILE A 58 -2.42 -3.09 -28.23
CA ILE A 58 -2.43 -4.47 -28.76
C ILE A 58 -3.43 -4.53 -29.93
N PRO A 59 -3.03 -5.04 -31.12
CA PRO A 59 -3.95 -5.29 -32.22
C PRO A 59 -5.13 -6.19 -31.81
N ILE A 60 -6.29 -6.00 -32.41
CA ILE A 60 -7.51 -6.73 -32.03
C ILE A 60 -7.32 -8.23 -32.27
N GLU A 61 -6.63 -8.60 -33.34
CA GLU A 61 -6.37 -9.97 -33.77
C GLU A 61 -5.33 -10.68 -32.90
N ASP A 62 -4.46 -9.92 -32.20
CA ASP A 62 -3.36 -10.48 -31.43
C ASP A 62 -3.83 -10.99 -30.08
N HIS A 63 -3.15 -12.04 -29.60
CA HIS A 63 -3.33 -12.54 -28.24
C HIS A 63 -2.79 -11.54 -27.21
N SER A 64 -3.40 -11.56 -26.04
CA SER A 64 -2.90 -10.80 -24.88
C SER A 64 -1.67 -11.49 -24.26
N TYR A 65 -0.94 -10.74 -23.47
CA TYR A 65 0.12 -11.26 -22.60
C TYR A 65 -0.47 -12.12 -21.47
N ASP A 66 0.38 -12.98 -20.87
CA ASP A 66 0.07 -13.75 -19.67
C ASP A 66 0.09 -12.86 -18.42
N HIS A 67 -0.74 -13.17 -17.42
CA HIS A 67 -0.82 -12.40 -16.17
C HIS A 67 0.52 -12.21 -15.46
N SER A 68 1.46 -13.19 -15.57
CA SER A 68 2.80 -13.08 -14.97
C SER A 68 3.65 -11.97 -15.61
N ALA A 69 3.39 -11.64 -16.88
CA ALA A 69 4.18 -10.65 -17.61
C ALA A 69 4.11 -9.25 -17.00
N LEU A 70 2.98 -8.87 -16.38
CA LEU A 70 2.85 -7.60 -15.66
C LEU A 70 3.68 -7.59 -14.36
N GLY A 71 3.68 -8.69 -13.62
CA GLY A 71 4.53 -8.86 -12.44
C GLY A 71 6.00 -8.73 -12.80
N ASP A 72 6.45 -9.52 -13.79
CA ASP A 72 7.82 -9.48 -14.30
C ASP A 72 8.24 -8.08 -14.78
N PHE A 73 7.32 -7.37 -15.44
CA PHE A 73 7.58 -6.00 -15.88
C PHE A 73 7.76 -5.04 -14.69
N ARG A 74 6.88 -5.11 -13.67
CA ARG A 74 7.00 -4.28 -12.47
C ARG A 74 8.32 -4.52 -11.73
N ASP A 75 8.69 -5.78 -11.54
CA ASP A 75 9.93 -6.17 -10.86
C ASP A 75 11.16 -5.67 -11.63
N ARG A 76 11.14 -5.81 -12.95
CA ARG A 76 12.23 -5.36 -13.85
C ARG A 76 12.35 -3.84 -13.89
N LEU A 77 11.22 -3.11 -13.89
CA LEU A 77 11.19 -1.64 -13.90
C LEU A 77 11.74 -1.06 -12.60
N GLY A 78 11.35 -1.64 -11.48
CA GLY A 78 11.72 -1.19 -10.14
C GLY A 78 11.07 0.14 -9.72
N GLU A 79 11.12 0.44 -8.43
CA GLU A 79 10.40 1.55 -7.82
C GLU A 79 10.82 2.93 -8.37
N ASN A 80 12.11 3.15 -8.56
CA ASN A 80 12.63 4.46 -8.97
C ASN A 80 12.19 4.85 -10.38
N ARG A 81 12.23 3.91 -11.33
CA ARG A 81 11.77 4.16 -12.70
C ARG A 81 10.28 4.28 -12.78
N TRP A 82 9.56 3.46 -11.99
CA TRP A 82 8.12 3.58 -11.88
C TRP A 82 7.71 4.98 -11.46
N LYS A 83 8.29 5.53 -10.39
CA LYS A 83 8.06 6.90 -9.94
C LYS A 83 8.38 7.93 -11.02
N LYS A 84 9.52 7.79 -11.70
CA LYS A 84 9.92 8.70 -12.78
C LYS A 84 8.88 8.74 -13.91
N LEU A 85 8.48 7.57 -14.41
CA LEU A 85 7.48 7.47 -15.48
C LEU A 85 6.12 8.03 -15.05
N PHE A 86 5.71 7.75 -13.82
CA PHE A 86 4.48 8.26 -13.25
C PHE A 86 4.48 9.80 -13.18
N PHE A 87 5.56 10.42 -12.72
CA PHE A 87 5.69 11.87 -12.69
C PHE A 87 5.66 12.51 -14.08
N ILE A 88 6.23 11.85 -15.08
CA ILE A 88 6.16 12.33 -16.47
C ILE A 88 4.70 12.40 -16.95
N ILE A 89 3.90 11.36 -16.65
CA ILE A 89 2.46 11.35 -17.00
C ILE A 89 1.70 12.43 -16.24
N LEU A 90 1.93 12.57 -14.93
CA LEU A 90 1.27 13.60 -14.13
C LEU A 90 1.54 14.99 -14.71
N LYS A 91 2.78 15.27 -15.14
CA LYS A 91 3.13 16.53 -15.78
C LYS A 91 2.39 16.72 -17.11
N GLN A 92 2.30 15.66 -17.94
CA GLN A 92 1.53 15.74 -19.19
C GLN A 92 0.03 16.02 -18.94
N ILE A 93 -0.56 15.43 -17.90
CA ILE A 93 -1.95 15.68 -17.49
C ILE A 93 -2.13 17.13 -17.02
N GLU A 94 -1.17 17.66 -16.27
CA GLU A 94 -1.16 19.06 -15.83
C GLU A 94 -1.02 20.02 -17.02
N ASP A 95 -0.04 19.79 -17.89
CA ASP A 95 0.22 20.60 -19.09
C ASP A 95 -0.98 20.60 -20.06
N ALA A 96 -1.73 19.49 -20.12
CA ALA A 96 -2.96 19.36 -20.88
C ALA A 96 -4.18 20.02 -20.21
N GLY A 97 -4.04 20.58 -19.00
CA GLY A 97 -5.10 21.27 -18.27
C GLY A 97 -6.14 20.36 -17.60
N PHE A 98 -5.89 19.05 -17.54
CA PHE A 98 -6.80 18.10 -16.89
C PHE A 98 -6.61 18.05 -15.36
N ALA A 99 -5.46 18.48 -14.83
CA ALA A 99 -5.23 18.54 -13.39
C ALA A 99 -5.65 19.90 -12.83
N LYS A 100 -6.46 19.89 -11.76
CA LYS A 100 -6.78 21.08 -10.98
C LYS A 100 -5.76 21.26 -9.87
N LYS A 101 -5.39 22.50 -9.53
CA LYS A 101 -4.45 22.82 -8.44
C LYS A 101 -4.90 22.34 -7.07
N ASN A 102 -6.21 22.21 -6.85
CA ASN A 102 -6.78 21.72 -5.62
C ASN A 102 -7.24 20.28 -5.81
N GLN A 103 -6.45 19.34 -5.29
CA GLN A 103 -6.81 17.93 -5.22
C GLN A 103 -7.15 17.58 -3.76
N SER A 104 -8.31 16.92 -3.55
CA SER A 104 -8.66 16.36 -2.26
C SER A 104 -8.18 14.91 -2.23
N VAL A 105 -7.23 14.60 -1.35
CA VAL A 105 -6.74 13.23 -1.14
C VAL A 105 -7.41 12.69 0.13
N ASP A 106 -8.39 11.83 -0.03
CA ASP A 106 -9.17 11.29 1.09
C ASP A 106 -8.45 10.13 1.83
N ALA A 107 -7.52 9.46 1.17
CA ALA A 107 -6.85 8.27 1.71
C ALA A 107 -5.95 8.51 2.94
N THR A 108 -5.48 9.73 3.18
CA THR A 108 -4.48 10.01 4.22
C THR A 108 -5.05 9.93 5.63
N HIS A 109 -6.35 10.14 5.82
CA HIS A 109 -6.98 10.13 7.13
C HIS A 109 -7.28 8.73 7.67
N VAL A 110 -7.45 7.73 6.81
CA VAL A 110 -7.80 6.37 7.21
C VAL A 110 -6.62 5.66 7.87
N ILE A 111 -5.42 5.79 7.32
CA ILE A 111 -4.21 5.12 7.86
C ILE A 111 -3.80 5.71 9.21
N ALA A 112 -3.81 7.04 9.35
CA ALA A 112 -3.42 7.70 10.61
C ALA A 112 -4.43 7.45 11.75
N ASN A 113 -5.73 7.30 11.44
CA ASN A 113 -6.74 7.06 12.45
C ASN A 113 -6.85 5.59 12.92
N ILE A 114 -6.41 4.64 12.11
CA ILE A 114 -6.48 3.21 12.45
C ILE A 114 -5.20 2.73 13.14
N ALA A 115 -4.01 3.21 12.71
CA ALA A 115 -2.74 2.73 13.22
C ALA A 115 -2.53 3.07 14.72
N ILE A 116 -2.80 4.30 15.15
CA ILE A 116 -2.58 4.70 16.56
C ILE A 116 -3.53 3.98 17.54
N PRO A 117 -4.86 3.93 17.28
CA PRO A 117 -5.76 3.14 18.12
C PRO A 117 -5.42 1.65 18.16
N GLY A 118 -5.00 1.07 17.01
CA GLY A 118 -4.56 -0.31 16.93
C GLY A 118 -3.30 -0.56 17.79
N THR A 119 -2.32 0.32 17.72
CA THR A 119 -1.09 0.23 18.52
C THR A 119 -1.37 0.34 20.01
N ILE A 120 -2.20 1.27 20.45
CA ILE A 120 -2.61 1.38 21.86
C ILE A 120 -3.32 0.12 22.31
N GLY A 121 -4.21 -0.42 21.49
CA GLY A 121 -4.92 -1.68 21.76
C GLY A 121 -3.97 -2.88 21.94
N LEU A 122 -2.96 -2.99 21.07
CA LEU A 122 -1.93 -4.04 21.16
C LEU A 122 -1.09 -3.92 22.45
N ILE A 123 -0.67 -2.70 22.82
CA ILE A 123 0.08 -2.48 24.06
C ILE A 123 -0.79 -2.84 25.27
N ARG A 124 -2.06 -2.47 25.28
CA ARG A 124 -3.01 -2.84 26.36
C ARG A 124 -3.22 -4.34 26.46
N GLN A 125 -3.30 -5.07 25.35
CA GLN A 125 -3.35 -6.53 25.35
C GLN A 125 -2.06 -7.15 25.93
N GLY A 126 -0.90 -6.58 25.57
CA GLY A 126 0.39 -7.01 26.15
C GLY A 126 0.45 -6.78 27.68
N ILE A 127 0.06 -5.58 28.14
CA ILE A 127 -0.02 -5.29 29.59
C ILE A 127 -0.93 -6.29 30.29
N LYS A 128 -2.11 -6.54 29.74
CA LYS A 128 -3.07 -7.49 30.30
C LYS A 128 -2.48 -8.89 30.42
N ALA A 129 -1.86 -9.41 29.37
CA ALA A 129 -1.25 -10.74 29.37
C ALA A 129 -0.12 -10.85 30.41
N ILE A 130 0.73 -9.82 30.53
CA ILE A 130 1.78 -9.78 31.56
C ILE A 130 1.20 -9.77 32.97
N MET A 131 0.18 -8.93 33.20
CA MET A 131 -0.46 -8.82 34.51
C MET A 131 -1.17 -10.13 34.93
N GLU A 132 -1.81 -10.83 33.98
CA GLU A 132 -2.41 -12.17 34.23
C GLU A 132 -1.35 -13.19 34.62
N GLU A 133 -0.17 -13.17 34.01
CA GLU A 133 0.94 -14.05 34.37
C GLU A 133 1.53 -13.68 35.75
N ILE A 134 1.67 -12.37 36.04
CA ILE A 134 2.14 -11.90 37.37
C ILE A 134 1.13 -12.31 38.47
N GLU A 135 -0.18 -12.23 38.22
CA GLU A 135 -1.21 -12.65 39.18
C GLU A 135 -1.02 -14.12 39.60
N THR A 136 -0.63 -14.99 38.65
CA THR A 136 -0.41 -16.43 38.93
C THR A 136 0.90 -16.69 39.64
N VAL A 137 1.99 -15.97 39.30
CA VAL A 137 3.35 -16.22 39.84
C VAL A 137 3.60 -15.47 41.15
N ASN A 138 3.16 -14.22 41.24
CA ASN A 138 3.38 -13.33 42.40
C ASN A 138 2.20 -12.39 42.67
N PRO A 139 1.16 -12.87 43.41
CA PRO A 139 -0.03 -12.04 43.67
C PRO A 139 0.25 -10.73 44.43
N LYS A 140 1.32 -10.65 45.20
CA LYS A 140 1.69 -9.41 45.93
C LYS A 140 2.16 -8.34 44.94
N LEU A 141 3.03 -8.71 44.02
CA LEU A 141 3.51 -7.83 42.98
C LEU A 141 2.36 -7.37 42.04
N PHE A 142 1.41 -8.27 41.77
CA PHE A 142 0.21 -7.93 41.03
C PHE A 142 -0.57 -6.77 41.65
N GLU A 143 -0.81 -6.82 42.96
CA GLU A 143 -1.50 -5.76 43.69
C GLU A 143 -0.68 -4.43 43.73
N GLU A 144 0.65 -4.54 43.94
CA GLU A 144 1.56 -3.38 43.91
C GLU A 144 1.53 -2.65 42.56
N LEU A 145 1.40 -3.37 41.44
CA LEU A 145 1.29 -2.81 40.09
C LEU A 145 -0.12 -2.32 39.71
N GLY A 146 -1.05 -2.30 40.66
CA GLY A 146 -2.41 -1.81 40.49
C GLY A 146 -3.45 -2.87 40.18
N GLY A 147 -3.09 -4.14 40.18
CA GLY A 147 -3.98 -5.29 40.08
C GLY A 147 -4.92 -5.25 38.87
N LYS A 148 -6.16 -5.67 39.04
CA LYS A 148 -7.17 -5.70 37.98
C LYS A 148 -7.48 -4.36 37.34
N LYS A 149 -7.24 -3.24 38.03
CA LYS A 149 -7.46 -1.88 37.47
C LYS A 149 -6.49 -1.60 36.33
N THR A 150 -5.24 -2.05 36.42
CA THR A 150 -4.25 -1.93 35.36
C THR A 150 -4.48 -2.93 34.25
N ALA A 151 -4.77 -4.22 34.59
CA ALA A 151 -5.01 -5.27 33.63
C ALA A 151 -6.23 -5.03 32.74
N ASP A 152 -7.35 -4.57 33.29
CA ASP A 152 -8.62 -4.42 32.58
C ASP A 152 -8.90 -2.98 32.08
N LYS A 153 -7.93 -2.10 32.15
CA LYS A 153 -8.07 -0.68 31.74
C LYS A 153 -8.42 -0.55 30.26
N LYS A 154 -9.61 -0.04 29.98
CA LYS A 154 -10.12 0.22 28.61
C LYS A 154 -9.99 1.68 28.24
N GLU A 155 -9.51 1.96 27.05
CA GLU A 155 -9.33 3.31 26.55
C GLU A 155 -10.41 3.64 25.49
N LYS A 156 -11.09 4.78 25.66
CA LYS A 156 -12.05 5.30 24.66
C LYS A 156 -11.31 6.15 23.61
N ILE A 157 -10.63 5.50 22.69
CA ILE A 157 -9.68 6.15 21.76
C ILE A 157 -10.35 6.67 20.51
N HIS A 158 -11.46 6.04 20.08
CA HIS A 158 -12.10 6.35 18.79
C HIS A 158 -12.67 7.77 18.70
N THR A 159 -13.03 8.37 19.83
CA THR A 159 -13.60 9.72 19.90
C THR A 159 -12.57 10.84 20.06
N LEU A 160 -11.28 10.51 20.26
CA LEU A 160 -10.23 11.48 20.51
C LEU A 160 -9.69 12.09 19.21
N LYS A 161 -9.24 13.36 19.28
CA LYS A 161 -8.50 14.02 18.19
C LYS A 161 -7.09 13.44 18.05
N LEU A 162 -6.42 13.65 16.91
CA LEU A 162 -5.14 13.06 16.60
C LEU A 162 -4.04 13.40 17.66
N GLU A 163 -3.97 14.65 18.10
CA GLU A 163 -2.99 15.08 19.11
C GLU A 163 -3.23 14.44 20.49
N GLU A 164 -4.50 14.26 20.86
CA GLU A 164 -4.88 13.55 22.08
C GLU A 164 -4.55 12.06 22.01
N LYS A 165 -4.71 11.44 20.84
CA LYS A 165 -4.33 10.05 20.57
C LYS A 165 -2.81 9.86 20.71
N LYS A 166 -2.00 10.80 20.19
CA LYS A 166 -0.54 10.75 20.33
C LYS A 166 -0.12 10.85 21.79
N LYS A 167 -0.69 11.80 22.56
CA LYS A 167 -0.43 11.92 24.01
C LYS A 167 -0.78 10.64 24.74
N LYS A 168 -1.95 10.06 24.42
CA LYS A 168 -2.41 8.81 25.02
C LYS A 168 -1.51 7.63 24.69
N LEU A 169 -0.97 7.56 23.49
CA LEU A 169 0.01 6.54 23.13
C LEU A 169 1.26 6.63 24.00
N VAL A 170 1.80 7.83 24.21
CA VAL A 170 2.96 8.04 25.08
C VAL A 170 2.67 7.58 26.50
N GLU A 171 1.54 7.98 27.09
CA GLU A 171 1.13 7.54 28.44
C GLU A 171 1.07 6.01 28.57
N VAL A 172 0.48 5.31 27.57
CA VAL A 172 0.34 3.85 27.60
C VAL A 172 1.70 3.15 27.44
N VAL A 173 2.60 3.72 26.63
CA VAL A 173 3.97 3.22 26.47
C VAL A 173 4.77 3.38 27.77
N GLU A 174 4.64 4.53 28.46
CA GLU A 174 5.29 4.74 29.75
C GLU A 174 4.75 3.79 30.83
N GLU A 175 3.43 3.62 30.88
CA GLU A 175 2.81 2.65 31.78
C GLU A 175 3.32 1.22 31.52
N ALA A 176 3.48 0.82 30.25
CA ALA A 176 4.01 -0.50 29.89
C ALA A 176 5.49 -0.69 30.27
N ARG A 177 6.27 0.40 30.40
CA ARG A 177 7.68 0.34 30.84
C ARG A 177 7.85 0.18 32.33
N THR A 178 6.82 0.48 33.10
CA THR A 178 6.85 0.42 34.57
C THR A 178 6.38 -0.94 35.10
N ILE A 179 5.80 -1.77 34.24
CA ILE A 179 5.38 -3.16 34.49
C ILE A 179 6.50 -4.12 34.08
#